data_fd863beffbbdf8080db85bcfd528feb5
#
_entry.id   fd863beffbbdf8080db85bcfd528feb5
#
_cell.length_a   1.000
_cell.length_b   1.000
_cell.length_c   1.000
_cell.angle_alpha   90.00
_cell.angle_beta   90.00
_cell.angle_gamma   90.00
#
_symmetry.space_group_name_H-M   'P 1'
#
loop_
_entity.id
_entity.type
_entity.pdbx_description
1 polymer ?
#
loop_
_entity_poly.entity_id
_entity_poly.type
_entity_poly.pdbx_seq_one_letter_code
_entity_poly.pdbx_strand_id
1 'polypeptide(L)'
;MIRLSNILKPIMPILAAVYGFMLIYMTALPMADGNETLDRQVLSWGVTLLAIALTYLLVNRGEQKVFPEAKQFSLKLPKPTIGLGFLLLAPLWCVAEGYVVYGLTSLIHTVQMEPITYTSDELREDLLASVHAVLLAPVLEELCYRQLAISPFRRRWVQVVVCVLMALLFGIVHVRNFLGASLAAMLYGIVFIWTRNIWYAIILHAGHNLAATLFAVYCTLGLAEIRMSRMPVIILSDTIIVVVAVILAVVGFIILRIKLNENK
;
A
#
# COMPACT_ATOMS: atom_id res chain seq x y z
N MET A 1 -25.82 -10.49 -29.34
CA MET A 1 -25.73 -10.89 -27.90
C MET A 1 -24.66 -10.05 -27.21
N ILE A 2 -25.02 -9.16 -26.26
CA ILE A 2 -24.06 -8.31 -25.53
C ILE A 2 -23.28 -9.23 -24.58
N ARG A 3 -21.94 -9.22 -24.67
CA ARG A 3 -21.09 -10.01 -23.74
C ARG A 3 -21.17 -9.40 -22.33
N LEU A 4 -21.34 -10.22 -21.32
CA LEU A 4 -21.36 -9.82 -19.90
C LEU A 4 -20.17 -8.92 -19.53
N SER A 5 -18.97 -9.20 -20.10
CA SER A 5 -17.78 -8.39 -19.91
C SER A 5 -17.95 -6.93 -20.34
N ASN A 6 -18.76 -6.64 -21.38
CA ASN A 6 -18.97 -5.27 -21.84
C ASN A 6 -19.86 -4.46 -20.87
N ILE A 7 -20.74 -5.15 -20.14
CA ILE A 7 -21.58 -4.51 -19.11
C ILE A 7 -20.80 -4.30 -17.82
N LEU A 8 -20.04 -5.32 -17.39
CA LEU A 8 -19.33 -5.28 -16.11
C LEU A 8 -18.07 -4.40 -16.14
N LYS A 9 -17.34 -4.37 -17.27
CA LYS A 9 -16.06 -3.65 -17.37
C LYS A 9 -16.10 -2.19 -16.87
N PRO A 10 -17.04 -1.33 -17.26
CA PRO A 10 -17.06 0.06 -16.83
C PRO A 10 -17.36 0.24 -15.33
N ILE A 11 -18.06 -0.71 -14.70
CA ILE A 11 -18.42 -0.65 -13.28
C ILE A 11 -17.43 -1.41 -12.38
N MET A 12 -16.49 -2.17 -12.96
CA MET A 12 -15.51 -2.95 -12.18
C MET A 12 -14.72 -2.13 -11.15
N PRO A 13 -14.25 -0.90 -11.43
CA PRO A 13 -13.57 -0.11 -10.42
C PRO A 13 -14.45 0.17 -9.19
N ILE A 14 -15.73 0.47 -9.41
CA ILE A 14 -16.69 0.72 -8.32
C ILE A 14 -16.93 -0.57 -7.53
N LEU A 15 -17.17 -1.69 -8.22
CA LEU A 15 -17.36 -2.98 -7.56
C LEU A 15 -16.13 -3.41 -6.77
N ALA A 16 -14.93 -3.21 -7.32
CA ALA A 16 -13.68 -3.51 -6.65
C ALA A 16 -13.46 -2.62 -5.41
N ALA A 17 -13.80 -1.33 -5.50
CA ALA A 17 -13.71 -0.39 -4.38
C ALA A 17 -14.69 -0.77 -3.26
N VAL A 18 -15.95 -1.03 -3.58
CA VAL A 18 -16.96 -1.44 -2.60
C VAL A 18 -16.57 -2.77 -1.95
N TYR A 19 -16.15 -3.75 -2.76
CA TYR A 19 -15.69 -5.05 -2.27
C TYR A 19 -14.48 -4.90 -1.35
N GLY A 20 -13.46 -4.15 -1.77
CA GLY A 20 -12.27 -3.90 -0.97
C GLY A 20 -12.59 -3.18 0.34
N PHE A 21 -13.44 -2.14 0.29
CA PHE A 21 -13.90 -1.44 1.49
C PHE A 21 -14.62 -2.37 2.47
N MET A 22 -15.55 -3.19 1.97
CA MET A 22 -16.28 -4.16 2.81
C MET A 22 -15.32 -5.16 3.47
N LEU A 23 -14.34 -5.70 2.71
CA LEU A 23 -13.37 -6.64 3.28
C LEU A 23 -12.48 -5.98 4.32
N ILE A 24 -11.94 -4.78 4.04
CA ILE A 24 -11.12 -4.02 5.00
C ILE A 24 -11.93 -3.71 6.27
N TYR A 25 -13.19 -3.29 6.11
CA TYR A 25 -14.08 -3.07 7.24
C TYR A 25 -14.29 -4.35 8.06
N MET A 26 -14.55 -5.49 7.42
CA MET A 26 -14.71 -6.79 8.10
C MET A 26 -13.44 -7.21 8.85
N THR A 27 -12.26 -6.92 8.32
CA THR A 27 -10.99 -7.23 9.01
C THR A 27 -10.73 -6.33 10.21
N ALA A 28 -11.29 -5.11 10.22
CA ALA A 28 -11.18 -4.16 11.31
C ALA A 28 -12.23 -4.36 12.42
N LEU A 29 -13.36 -5.05 12.13
CA LEU A 29 -14.45 -5.26 13.08
C LEU A 29 -14.01 -5.85 14.43
N PRO A 30 -13.11 -6.84 14.52
CA PRO A 30 -12.65 -7.39 15.80
C PRO A 30 -12.00 -6.35 16.70
N MET A 31 -11.54 -5.22 16.15
CA MET A 31 -10.84 -4.14 16.85
C MET A 31 -11.70 -2.90 17.10
N ALA A 32 -12.97 -2.93 16.65
CA ALA A 32 -13.82 -1.73 16.56
C ALA A 32 -14.19 -1.08 17.91
N ASP A 33 -14.09 -1.81 19.02
CA ASP A 33 -14.37 -1.29 20.38
C ASP A 33 -13.13 -0.72 21.11
N GLY A 34 -12.00 -0.61 20.41
CA GLY A 34 -10.75 -0.05 20.94
C GLY A 34 -10.02 -0.97 21.93
N ASN A 35 -10.48 -2.21 22.09
CA ASN A 35 -9.80 -3.19 22.94
C ASN A 35 -8.92 -4.11 22.07
N GLU A 36 -7.67 -3.70 21.86
CA GLU A 36 -6.70 -4.37 21.00
C GLU A 36 -6.01 -5.56 21.67
N THR A 37 -6.79 -6.50 22.18
CA THR A 37 -6.20 -7.74 22.73
C THR A 37 -5.60 -8.62 21.66
N LEU A 38 -4.60 -9.44 22.03
CA LEU A 38 -3.94 -10.38 21.13
C LEU A 38 -4.94 -11.31 20.42
N ASP A 39 -5.97 -11.79 21.13
CA ASP A 39 -6.99 -12.68 20.58
C ASP A 39 -7.77 -12.01 19.45
N ARG A 40 -8.11 -10.73 19.60
CA ARG A 40 -8.82 -9.95 18.59
C ARG A 40 -7.94 -9.65 17.38
N GLN A 41 -6.67 -9.39 17.60
CA GLN A 41 -5.70 -9.23 16.51
C GLN A 41 -5.53 -10.54 15.73
N VAL A 42 -5.38 -11.67 16.41
CA VAL A 42 -5.32 -12.99 15.76
C VAL A 42 -6.60 -13.28 14.96
N LEU A 43 -7.77 -12.92 15.49
CA LEU A 43 -9.03 -13.04 14.76
C LEU A 43 -9.04 -12.15 13.50
N SER A 44 -8.64 -10.90 13.62
CA SER A 44 -8.50 -9.97 12.48
C SER A 44 -7.57 -10.54 11.40
N TRP A 45 -6.42 -11.09 11.79
CA TRP A 45 -5.49 -11.76 10.85
C TRP A 45 -6.12 -12.96 10.17
N GLY A 46 -6.86 -13.80 10.91
CA GLY A 46 -7.58 -14.95 10.35
C GLY A 46 -8.63 -14.54 9.32
N VAL A 47 -9.43 -13.51 9.63
CA VAL A 47 -10.42 -12.94 8.70
C VAL A 47 -9.71 -12.37 7.45
N THR A 48 -8.60 -11.69 7.63
CA THR A 48 -7.82 -11.13 6.51
C THR A 48 -7.25 -12.23 5.61
N LEU A 49 -6.68 -13.28 6.18
CA LEU A 49 -6.18 -14.43 5.41
C LEU A 49 -7.29 -15.10 4.60
N LEU A 50 -8.46 -15.28 5.19
CA LEU A 50 -9.62 -15.80 4.48
C LEU A 50 -10.05 -14.88 3.33
N ALA A 51 -10.11 -13.57 3.59
CA ALA A 51 -10.42 -12.56 2.58
C ALA A 51 -9.40 -12.58 1.42
N ILE A 52 -8.11 -12.68 1.71
CA ILE A 52 -7.05 -12.82 0.72
C ILE A 52 -7.27 -14.09 -0.12
N ALA A 53 -7.52 -15.24 0.51
CA ALA A 53 -7.73 -16.50 -0.18
C ALA A 53 -8.94 -16.44 -1.13
N LEU A 54 -10.07 -15.90 -0.66
CA LEU A 54 -11.28 -15.73 -1.47
C LEU A 54 -11.05 -14.75 -2.63
N THR A 55 -10.40 -13.62 -2.37
CA THR A 55 -10.08 -12.62 -3.41
C THR A 55 -9.12 -13.19 -4.45
N TYR A 56 -8.10 -13.93 -4.02
CA TYR A 56 -7.17 -14.59 -4.93
C TYR A 56 -7.87 -15.62 -5.83
N LEU A 57 -8.79 -16.41 -5.27
CA LEU A 57 -9.61 -17.35 -6.06
C LEU A 57 -10.53 -16.62 -7.04
N LEU A 58 -11.13 -15.52 -6.63
CA LEU A 58 -11.96 -14.68 -7.50
C LEU A 58 -11.14 -14.13 -8.69
N VAL A 59 -9.97 -13.59 -8.41
CA VAL A 59 -9.04 -13.05 -9.42
C VAL A 59 -8.57 -14.17 -10.37
N ASN A 60 -8.05 -15.25 -9.82
CA ASN A 60 -7.38 -16.29 -10.61
C ASN A 60 -8.37 -17.12 -11.44
N ARG A 61 -9.55 -17.42 -10.91
CA ARG A 61 -10.54 -18.28 -11.57
C ARG A 61 -11.71 -17.53 -12.20
N GLY A 62 -12.15 -16.44 -11.57
CA GLY A 62 -13.34 -15.68 -11.99
C GLY A 62 -12.99 -14.58 -12.98
N GLU A 63 -12.16 -13.64 -12.57
CA GLU A 63 -11.82 -12.44 -13.34
C GLU A 63 -11.26 -12.77 -14.72
N GLN A 64 -10.29 -13.67 -14.79
CA GLN A 64 -9.64 -14.04 -16.06
C GLN A 64 -10.56 -14.75 -17.05
N LYS A 65 -11.67 -15.35 -16.59
CA LYS A 65 -12.70 -15.92 -17.48
C LYS A 65 -13.62 -14.84 -18.04
N VAL A 66 -13.96 -13.85 -17.22
CA VAL A 66 -14.87 -12.76 -17.62
C VAL A 66 -14.12 -11.69 -18.41
N PHE A 67 -12.90 -11.37 -18.00
CA PHE A 67 -12.02 -10.36 -18.61
C PHE A 67 -10.71 -10.99 -19.10
N PRO A 68 -10.67 -11.46 -20.38
CA PRO A 68 -9.43 -12.04 -20.92
C PRO A 68 -8.23 -11.10 -20.86
N GLU A 69 -8.46 -9.78 -20.82
CA GLU A 69 -7.43 -8.75 -20.70
C GLU A 69 -6.69 -8.84 -19.36
N ALA A 70 -7.33 -9.33 -18.30
CA ALA A 70 -6.70 -9.50 -16.99
C ALA A 70 -5.51 -10.47 -17.03
N LYS A 71 -5.46 -11.40 -17.99
CA LYS A 71 -4.34 -12.34 -18.20
C LYS A 71 -3.02 -11.65 -18.53
N GLN A 72 -3.04 -10.39 -18.97
CA GLN A 72 -1.81 -9.62 -19.19
C GLN A 72 -1.07 -9.29 -17.89
N PHE A 73 -1.72 -9.44 -16.72
CA PHE A 73 -1.14 -9.20 -15.43
C PHE A 73 -0.83 -10.53 -14.73
N SER A 74 0.39 -10.63 -14.22
CA SER A 74 0.89 -11.85 -13.59
C SER A 74 0.54 -11.88 -12.10
N LEU A 75 0.07 -13.04 -11.65
CA LEU A 75 -0.09 -13.39 -10.23
C LEU A 75 1.07 -14.26 -9.73
N LYS A 76 2.07 -14.53 -10.58
CA LYS A 76 3.24 -15.35 -10.19
C LYS A 76 4.17 -14.53 -9.32
N LEU A 77 4.74 -15.19 -8.31
CA LEU A 77 5.78 -14.60 -7.48
C LEU A 77 6.92 -14.05 -8.36
N PRO A 78 7.43 -12.86 -8.04
CA PRO A 78 8.51 -12.26 -8.81
C PRO A 78 9.84 -12.96 -8.56
N LYS A 79 10.82 -12.67 -9.42
CA LYS A 79 12.21 -13.03 -9.11
C LYS A 79 12.63 -12.32 -7.82
N PRO A 80 13.22 -13.02 -6.84
CA PRO A 80 13.55 -12.42 -5.54
C PRO A 80 14.43 -11.16 -5.64
N THR A 81 15.37 -11.14 -6.60
CA THR A 81 16.25 -9.99 -6.82
C THR A 81 15.52 -8.73 -7.27
N ILE A 82 14.46 -8.87 -8.10
CA ILE A 82 13.64 -7.72 -8.52
C ILE A 82 12.75 -7.27 -7.35
N GLY A 83 12.17 -8.24 -6.61
CA GLY A 83 11.42 -7.93 -5.39
C GLY A 83 12.24 -7.15 -4.38
N LEU A 84 13.51 -7.57 -4.16
CA LEU A 84 14.46 -6.85 -3.30
C LEU A 84 14.68 -5.40 -3.77
N GLY A 85 14.80 -5.18 -5.09
CA GLY A 85 14.95 -3.84 -5.63
C GLY A 85 13.77 -2.92 -5.26
N PHE A 86 12.52 -3.40 -5.38
CA PHE A 86 11.34 -2.64 -4.97
C PHE A 86 11.27 -2.42 -3.45
N LEU A 87 11.62 -3.45 -2.66
CA LEU A 87 11.68 -3.33 -1.20
C LEU A 87 12.66 -2.24 -0.75
N LEU A 88 13.83 -2.16 -1.38
CA LEU A 88 14.85 -1.15 -1.06
C LEU A 88 14.47 0.27 -1.51
N LEU A 89 13.55 0.43 -2.45
CA LEU A 89 13.02 1.75 -2.82
C LEU A 89 11.99 2.29 -1.81
N ALA A 90 11.34 1.42 -1.05
CA ALA A 90 10.23 1.78 -0.18
C ALA A 90 10.57 2.79 0.92
N PRO A 91 11.72 2.72 1.63
CA PRO A 91 12.09 3.69 2.66
C PRO A 91 12.23 5.12 2.11
N LEU A 92 12.84 5.27 0.92
CA LEU A 92 12.95 6.59 0.29
C LEU A 92 11.57 7.15 -0.07
N TRP A 93 10.68 6.30 -0.57
CA TRP A 93 9.32 6.72 -0.88
C TRP A 93 8.58 7.16 0.39
N CYS A 94 8.68 6.41 1.48
CA CYS A 94 8.07 6.74 2.76
C CYS A 94 8.53 8.14 3.25
N VAL A 95 9.84 8.42 3.19
CA VAL A 95 10.40 9.74 3.54
C VAL A 95 9.91 10.82 2.58
N ALA A 96 9.98 10.59 1.26
CA ALA A 96 9.59 11.56 0.25
C ALA A 96 8.10 11.92 0.35
N GLU A 97 7.24 10.94 0.58
CA GLU A 97 5.80 11.15 0.80
C GLU A 97 5.56 12.10 1.98
N GLY A 98 6.21 11.85 3.13
CA GLY A 98 6.09 12.71 4.29
C GLY A 98 6.40 14.16 3.98
N TYR A 99 7.51 14.43 3.27
CA TYR A 99 7.89 15.80 2.88
C TYR A 99 6.92 16.42 1.86
N VAL A 100 6.43 15.64 0.88
CA VAL A 100 5.44 16.14 -0.10
C VAL A 100 4.14 16.48 0.60
N VAL A 101 3.64 15.61 1.48
CA VAL A 101 2.41 15.86 2.24
C VAL A 101 2.57 17.09 3.12
N TYR A 102 3.70 17.23 3.84
CA TYR A 102 4.00 18.42 4.62
C TYR A 102 4.00 19.69 3.77
N GLY A 103 4.74 19.68 2.67
CA GLY A 103 4.82 20.83 1.77
C GLY A 103 3.46 21.26 1.24
N LEU A 104 2.65 20.31 0.76
CA LEU A 104 1.30 20.59 0.26
C LEU A 104 0.36 21.07 1.37
N THR A 105 0.43 20.49 2.56
CA THR A 105 -0.41 20.88 3.70
C THR A 105 -0.03 22.28 4.21
N SER A 106 1.27 22.61 4.26
CA SER A 106 1.77 23.90 4.71
C SER A 106 1.39 25.06 3.80
N LEU A 107 1.06 24.79 2.53
CA LEU A 107 0.51 25.81 1.62
C LEU A 107 -0.92 26.23 1.98
N ILE A 108 -1.66 25.36 2.68
CA ILE A 108 -3.08 25.57 2.97
C ILE A 108 -3.28 25.97 4.43
N HIS A 109 -2.49 25.39 5.34
CA HIS A 109 -2.59 25.60 6.79
C HIS A 109 -1.23 25.73 7.44
N THR A 110 -1.16 26.50 8.55
CA THR A 110 0.00 26.45 9.44
C THR A 110 0.05 25.08 10.10
N VAL A 111 1.07 24.28 9.75
CA VAL A 111 1.26 22.94 10.29
C VAL A 111 1.98 23.08 11.63
N GLN A 112 1.25 22.86 12.72
CA GLN A 112 1.87 22.73 14.05
C GLN A 112 2.40 21.31 14.20
N MET A 113 3.68 21.18 14.48
CA MET A 113 4.37 19.90 14.65
C MET A 113 4.59 19.64 16.13
N GLU A 114 4.07 18.55 16.63
CA GLU A 114 4.27 18.11 18.02
C GLU A 114 5.13 16.83 18.02
N PRO A 115 6.05 16.68 18.98
CA PRO A 115 6.79 15.44 19.14
C PRO A 115 5.83 14.30 19.54
N ILE A 116 5.99 13.13 18.93
CA ILE A 116 5.27 11.93 19.36
C ILE A 116 6.12 11.22 20.40
N THR A 117 5.49 10.95 21.53
CA THR A 117 6.03 10.07 22.55
C THR A 117 5.14 8.85 22.66
N TYR A 118 5.70 7.67 22.51
CA TYR A 118 5.02 6.42 22.76
C TYR A 118 5.35 5.89 24.14
N THR A 119 4.36 5.38 24.85
CA THR A 119 4.59 4.50 25.99
C THR A 119 5.01 3.12 25.51
N SER A 120 5.59 2.28 26.38
CA SER A 120 5.97 0.90 26.04
C SER A 120 4.77 0.04 25.62
N ASP A 121 3.60 0.30 26.18
CA ASP A 121 2.38 -0.43 25.87
C ASP A 121 1.83 -0.02 24.49
N GLU A 122 1.76 1.28 24.20
CA GLU A 122 1.39 1.79 22.87
C GLU A 122 2.32 1.27 21.78
N LEU A 123 3.65 1.25 22.04
CA LEU A 123 4.60 0.68 21.07
C LEU A 123 4.35 -0.81 20.82
N ARG A 124 4.04 -1.58 21.85
CA ARG A 124 3.74 -3.00 21.71
C ARG A 124 2.47 -3.23 20.88
N GLU A 125 1.42 -2.46 21.12
CA GLU A 125 0.16 -2.52 20.36
C GLU A 125 0.38 -2.13 18.90
N ASP A 126 1.11 -1.05 18.64
CA ASP A 126 1.47 -0.61 17.28
C ASP A 126 2.31 -1.65 16.53
N LEU A 127 3.25 -2.32 17.22
CA LEU A 127 4.06 -3.38 16.60
C LEU A 127 3.21 -4.60 16.21
N LEU A 128 2.26 -5.00 17.05
CA LEU A 128 1.34 -6.09 16.74
C LEU A 128 0.41 -5.71 15.56
N ALA A 129 -0.13 -4.49 15.56
CA ALA A 129 -0.92 -3.97 14.45
C ALA A 129 -0.10 -3.87 13.16
N SER A 130 1.18 -3.53 13.25
CA SER A 130 2.12 -3.43 12.14
C SER A 130 2.36 -4.78 11.43
N VAL A 131 2.29 -5.90 12.15
CA VAL A 131 2.38 -7.24 11.51
C VAL A 131 1.27 -7.39 10.47
N HIS A 132 0.03 -7.03 10.82
CA HIS A 132 -1.08 -7.03 9.87
C HIS A 132 -0.86 -6.04 8.74
N ALA A 133 -0.51 -4.79 9.07
CA ALA A 133 -0.33 -3.71 8.10
C ALA A 133 0.83 -3.97 7.11
N VAL A 134 1.87 -4.69 7.53
CA VAL A 134 3.04 -5.00 6.67
C VAL A 134 2.81 -6.27 5.84
N LEU A 135 2.21 -7.32 6.41
CA LEU A 135 2.19 -8.64 5.77
C LEU A 135 0.86 -8.96 5.08
N LEU A 136 -0.27 -8.57 5.66
CA LEU A 136 -1.58 -9.02 5.21
C LEU A 136 -2.36 -7.94 4.45
N ALA A 137 -2.47 -6.74 5.02
CA ALA A 137 -3.23 -5.67 4.41
C ALA A 137 -2.77 -5.33 2.98
N PRO A 138 -1.45 -5.20 2.68
CA PRO A 138 -1.00 -4.91 1.33
C PRO A 138 -1.44 -5.96 0.30
N VAL A 139 -1.46 -7.24 0.67
CA VAL A 139 -1.89 -8.30 -0.25
C VAL A 139 -3.37 -8.14 -0.60
N LEU A 140 -4.22 -7.97 0.41
CA LEU A 140 -5.66 -7.79 0.20
C LEU A 140 -5.97 -6.53 -0.59
N GLU A 141 -5.37 -5.43 -0.20
CA GLU A 141 -5.61 -4.11 -0.79
C GLU A 141 -5.15 -4.05 -2.25
N GLU A 142 -3.96 -4.57 -2.57
CA GLU A 142 -3.48 -4.58 -3.94
C GLU A 142 -4.32 -5.51 -4.83
N LEU A 143 -4.78 -6.66 -4.32
CA LEU A 143 -5.71 -7.52 -5.06
C LEU A 143 -7.03 -6.81 -5.37
N CYS A 144 -7.58 -6.04 -4.43
CA CYS A 144 -8.83 -5.32 -4.63
C CYS A 144 -8.64 -4.07 -5.50
N TYR A 145 -7.77 -3.16 -5.08
CA TYR A 145 -7.67 -1.82 -5.68
C TYR A 145 -6.83 -1.78 -6.97
N ARG A 146 -5.98 -2.80 -7.24
CA ARG A 146 -5.16 -2.86 -8.47
C ARG A 146 -5.59 -4.01 -9.36
N GLN A 147 -5.55 -5.25 -8.87
CA GLN A 147 -5.86 -6.38 -9.73
C GLN A 147 -7.31 -6.31 -10.22
N LEU A 148 -8.30 -6.35 -9.35
CA LEU A 148 -9.71 -6.33 -9.75
C LEU A 148 -10.15 -5.04 -10.46
N ALA A 149 -9.60 -3.88 -10.05
CA ALA A 149 -10.03 -2.60 -10.59
C ALA A 149 -9.39 -2.26 -11.94
N ILE A 150 -8.08 -2.54 -12.12
CA ILE A 150 -7.29 -2.04 -13.26
C ILE A 150 -7.13 -3.10 -14.35
N SER A 151 -6.95 -4.38 -13.98
CA SER A 151 -6.60 -5.44 -14.92
C SER A 151 -7.63 -5.71 -16.03
N PRO A 152 -8.95 -5.45 -15.83
CA PRO A 152 -9.95 -5.62 -16.88
C PRO A 152 -9.75 -4.73 -18.10
N PHE A 153 -8.96 -3.66 -17.98
CA PHE A 153 -8.78 -2.68 -19.06
C PHE A 153 -7.53 -2.98 -19.90
N ARG A 154 -7.68 -2.89 -21.22
CA ARG A 154 -6.56 -3.11 -22.17
C ARG A 154 -5.75 -1.84 -22.42
N ARG A 155 -6.43 -0.68 -22.52
CA ARG A 155 -5.81 0.60 -22.90
C ARG A 155 -5.09 1.21 -21.71
N ARG A 156 -3.79 1.52 -21.84
CA ARG A 156 -2.97 2.08 -20.76
C ARG A 156 -3.52 3.36 -20.17
N TRP A 157 -4.03 4.26 -21.00
CA TRP A 157 -4.59 5.52 -20.49
C TRP A 157 -5.81 5.27 -19.58
N VAL A 158 -6.67 4.27 -19.92
CA VAL A 158 -7.79 3.89 -19.04
C VAL A 158 -7.28 3.31 -17.73
N GLN A 159 -6.24 2.46 -17.78
CA GLN A 159 -5.60 1.91 -16.58
C GLN A 159 -5.08 3.03 -15.67
N VAL A 160 -4.47 4.07 -16.25
CA VAL A 160 -3.98 5.24 -15.50
C VAL A 160 -5.12 6.02 -14.88
N VAL A 161 -6.19 6.30 -15.62
CA VAL A 161 -7.38 6.99 -15.08
C VAL A 161 -7.99 6.19 -13.92
N VAL A 162 -8.18 4.89 -14.11
CA VAL A 162 -8.70 4.01 -13.04
C VAL A 162 -7.74 3.99 -11.84
N CYS A 163 -6.42 3.95 -12.09
CA CYS A 163 -5.41 4.00 -11.02
C CYS A 163 -5.56 5.28 -10.18
N VAL A 164 -5.70 6.45 -10.81
CA VAL A 164 -5.90 7.73 -10.10
C VAL A 164 -7.19 7.71 -9.27
N LEU A 165 -8.30 7.25 -9.86
CA LEU A 165 -9.57 7.14 -9.14
C LEU A 165 -9.47 6.20 -7.94
N MET A 166 -8.84 5.04 -8.11
CA MET A 166 -8.65 4.07 -7.03
C MET A 166 -7.68 4.59 -5.96
N ALA A 167 -6.67 5.38 -6.33
CA ALA A 167 -5.78 6.02 -5.37
C ALA A 167 -6.50 7.06 -4.50
N LEU A 168 -7.38 7.87 -5.10
CA LEU A 168 -8.20 8.82 -4.36
C LEU A 168 -9.19 8.10 -3.42
N LEU A 169 -9.85 7.03 -3.89
CA LEU A 169 -10.73 6.22 -3.05
C LEU A 169 -9.98 5.56 -1.90
N PHE A 170 -8.75 5.08 -2.16
CA PHE A 170 -7.88 4.53 -1.12
C PHE A 170 -7.53 5.58 -0.06
N GLY A 171 -7.23 6.81 -0.47
CA GLY A 171 -7.02 7.92 0.46
C GLY A 171 -8.28 8.25 1.27
N ILE A 172 -9.47 8.22 0.68
CA ILE A 172 -10.74 8.49 1.37
C ILE A 172 -10.96 7.48 2.52
N VAL A 173 -10.66 6.20 2.32
CA VAL A 173 -10.79 5.20 3.41
C VAL A 173 -9.71 5.36 4.48
N HIS A 174 -8.59 6.01 4.16
CA HIS A 174 -7.52 6.37 5.08
C HIS A 174 -7.69 7.82 5.62
N VAL A 175 -8.85 8.13 6.15
CA VAL A 175 -9.32 9.48 6.53
C VAL A 175 -8.24 10.36 7.17
N ARG A 176 -7.43 9.80 8.09
CA ARG A 176 -6.37 10.55 8.80
C ARG A 176 -5.15 10.84 7.94
N ASN A 177 -4.91 10.06 6.87
CA ASN A 177 -3.77 10.21 5.96
C ASN A 177 -4.23 10.22 4.50
N PHE A 178 -5.31 10.97 4.20
CA PHE A 178 -5.89 11.00 2.85
C PHE A 178 -4.85 11.27 1.76
N LEU A 179 -4.04 12.32 1.94
CA LEU A 179 -3.11 12.77 0.91
C LEU A 179 -1.94 11.79 0.74
N GLY A 180 -1.33 11.34 1.84
CA GLY A 180 -0.23 10.38 1.81
C GLY A 180 -0.68 9.04 1.23
N ALA A 181 -1.78 8.49 1.76
CA ALA A 181 -2.34 7.24 1.25
C ALA A 181 -2.70 7.31 -0.24
N SER A 182 -3.23 8.45 -0.71
CA SER A 182 -3.51 8.65 -2.15
C SER A 182 -2.24 8.65 -2.99
N LEU A 183 -1.18 9.34 -2.54
CA LEU A 183 0.10 9.40 -3.25
C LEU A 183 0.79 8.03 -3.28
N ALA A 184 0.82 7.34 -2.14
CA ALA A 184 1.37 5.98 -2.03
C ALA A 184 0.60 5.01 -2.94
N ALA A 185 -0.73 5.03 -2.87
CA ALA A 185 -1.59 4.20 -3.70
C ALA A 185 -1.39 4.47 -5.20
N MET A 186 -1.17 5.72 -5.60
CA MET A 186 -0.88 6.06 -7.00
C MET A 186 0.44 5.44 -7.45
N LEU A 187 1.49 5.49 -6.64
CA LEU A 187 2.77 4.87 -6.96
C LEU A 187 2.64 3.35 -7.12
N TYR A 188 1.95 2.66 -6.19
CA TYR A 188 1.75 1.21 -6.29
C TYR A 188 0.99 0.83 -7.56
N GLY A 189 -0.04 1.61 -7.92
CA GLY A 189 -0.78 1.41 -9.17
C GLY A 189 0.05 1.63 -10.43
N ILE A 190 0.93 2.64 -10.46
CA ILE A 190 1.88 2.89 -11.54
C ILE A 190 2.84 1.70 -11.69
N VAL A 191 3.41 1.21 -10.58
CA VAL A 191 4.29 0.04 -10.56
C VAL A 191 3.56 -1.19 -11.09
N PHE A 192 2.32 -1.41 -10.68
CA PHE A 192 1.49 -2.51 -11.19
C PHE A 192 1.25 -2.42 -12.71
N ILE A 193 0.87 -1.24 -13.22
CA ILE A 193 0.63 -1.01 -14.65
C ILE A 193 1.92 -1.20 -15.46
N TRP A 194 3.04 -0.75 -14.92
CA TRP A 194 4.34 -0.81 -15.59
C TRP A 194 4.90 -2.23 -15.63
N THR A 195 4.92 -2.92 -14.49
CA THR A 195 5.53 -4.24 -14.34
C THR A 195 4.64 -5.39 -14.79
N ARG A 196 3.33 -5.15 -14.89
CA ARG A 196 2.33 -6.19 -15.17
C ARG A 196 2.33 -7.35 -14.17
N ASN A 197 2.78 -7.09 -12.93
CA ASN A 197 2.84 -8.09 -11.88
C ASN A 197 2.42 -7.46 -10.55
N ILE A 198 1.39 -8.04 -9.94
CA ILE A 198 0.80 -7.52 -8.68
C ILE A 198 1.78 -7.56 -7.52
N TRP A 199 2.68 -8.54 -7.48
CA TRP A 199 3.59 -8.73 -6.38
C TRP A 199 4.59 -7.58 -6.20
N TYR A 200 4.95 -6.86 -7.27
CA TYR A 200 5.83 -5.70 -7.13
C TYR A 200 5.14 -4.54 -6.42
N ALA A 201 3.85 -4.34 -6.69
CA ALA A 201 3.04 -3.37 -5.94
C ALA A 201 2.89 -3.80 -4.48
N ILE A 202 2.59 -5.08 -4.22
CA ILE A 202 2.50 -5.64 -2.87
C ILE A 202 3.81 -5.47 -2.10
N ILE A 203 4.97 -5.80 -2.70
CA ILE A 203 6.28 -5.69 -2.06
C ILE A 203 6.62 -4.23 -1.76
N LEU A 204 6.37 -3.32 -2.68
CA LEU A 204 6.60 -1.89 -2.46
C LEU A 204 5.71 -1.35 -1.35
N HIS A 205 4.43 -1.71 -1.34
CA HIS A 205 3.46 -1.33 -0.31
C HIS A 205 3.86 -1.89 1.07
N ALA A 206 4.13 -3.19 1.15
CA ALA A 206 4.62 -3.84 2.37
C ALA A 206 5.92 -3.21 2.89
N GLY A 207 6.85 -2.91 1.99
CA GLY A 207 8.10 -2.22 2.31
C GLY A 207 7.89 -0.79 2.81
N HIS A 208 6.92 -0.07 2.26
CA HIS A 208 6.53 1.26 2.74
C HIS A 208 6.00 1.18 4.19
N ASN A 209 5.04 0.29 4.45
CA ASN A 209 4.48 0.10 5.79
C ASN A 209 5.56 -0.37 6.79
N LEU A 210 6.47 -1.26 6.36
CA LEU A 210 7.62 -1.66 7.17
C LEU A 210 8.54 -0.49 7.49
N ALA A 211 8.86 0.35 6.51
CA ALA A 211 9.69 1.53 6.73
C ALA A 211 9.04 2.51 7.71
N ALA A 212 7.73 2.77 7.57
CA ALA A 212 6.97 3.61 8.49
C ALA A 212 7.02 3.06 9.93
N THR A 213 6.82 1.74 10.09
CA THR A 213 6.92 1.05 11.39
C THR A 213 8.32 1.18 11.98
N LEU A 214 9.37 0.90 11.20
CA LEU A 214 10.75 1.01 11.67
C LEU A 214 11.12 2.44 12.05
N PHE A 215 10.63 3.44 11.33
CA PHE A 215 10.81 4.84 11.67
C PHE A 215 10.12 5.20 13.00
N ALA A 216 8.89 4.71 13.23
CA ALA A 216 8.19 4.88 14.48
C ALA A 216 8.97 4.27 15.67
N VAL A 217 9.46 3.03 15.52
CA VAL A 217 10.30 2.36 16.52
C VAL A 217 11.59 3.15 16.81
N TYR A 218 12.28 3.58 15.74
CA TYR A 218 13.52 4.35 15.88
C TYR A 218 13.32 5.62 16.70
N CYS A 219 12.20 6.31 16.50
CA CYS A 219 11.88 7.52 17.22
C CYS A 219 11.45 7.24 18.67
N THR A 220 10.70 6.17 18.90
CA THR A 220 10.31 5.74 20.26
C THR A 220 11.53 5.39 21.12
N LEU A 221 12.60 4.88 20.51
CA LEU A 221 13.87 4.62 21.18
C LEU A 221 14.66 5.91 21.51
N GLY A 222 14.11 7.09 21.21
CA GLY A 222 14.77 8.38 21.47
C GLY A 222 15.95 8.67 20.55
N LEU A 223 16.10 7.89 19.46
CA LEU A 223 17.20 8.02 18.51
C LEU A 223 16.97 9.16 17.49
N ALA A 224 15.71 9.59 17.34
CA ALA A 224 15.32 10.77 16.58
C ALA A 224 13.98 11.32 17.09
N GLU A 225 13.69 12.59 16.79
CA GLU A 225 12.38 13.17 17.04
C GLU A 225 11.47 12.97 15.83
N ILE A 226 10.32 12.32 16.01
CA ILE A 226 9.19 12.43 15.08
C ILE A 226 8.38 13.65 15.49
N ARG A 227 8.11 14.53 14.54
CA ARG A 227 7.13 15.58 14.72
C ARG A 227 5.89 15.26 13.90
N MET A 228 4.75 15.16 14.57
CA MET A 228 3.45 15.02 13.90
C MET A 228 2.70 16.34 13.93
N SER A 229 2.04 16.64 12.82
CA SER A 229 0.95 17.61 12.83
C SER A 229 -0.36 16.91 13.22
N ARG A 230 -1.43 17.67 13.52
CA ARG A 230 -2.79 17.12 13.67
C ARG A 230 -3.28 16.35 12.43
N MET A 231 -2.68 16.56 11.27
CA MET A 231 -2.67 15.62 10.15
C MET A 231 -1.41 14.78 10.25
N PRO A 232 -1.44 13.46 10.04
CA PRO A 232 -0.31 12.57 10.27
C PRO A 232 0.75 12.78 9.18
N VAL A 233 1.47 13.88 9.28
CA VAL A 233 2.66 14.16 8.49
C VAL A 233 3.84 13.81 9.38
N ILE A 234 4.49 12.71 9.08
CA ILE A 234 5.73 12.31 9.74
C ILE A 234 6.88 13.00 9.00
N ILE A 235 7.53 13.96 9.64
CA ILE A 235 8.78 14.52 9.15
C ILE A 235 9.90 13.93 9.98
N LEU A 236 10.77 13.21 9.31
CA LEU A 236 12.02 12.76 9.88
C LEU A 236 13.04 13.90 9.75
N SER A 237 13.30 14.59 10.85
CA SER A 237 14.35 15.60 10.90
C SER A 237 15.76 15.00 10.94
N ASP A 238 15.85 13.66 10.98
CA ASP A 238 17.11 12.96 11.13
C ASP A 238 17.77 12.73 9.75
N THR A 239 18.86 13.44 9.54
CA THR A 239 19.69 13.33 8.32
C THR A 239 20.18 11.90 8.08
N ILE A 240 20.44 11.11 9.12
CA ILE A 240 20.93 9.73 9.01
C ILE A 240 19.88 8.86 8.34
N ILE A 241 18.63 8.94 8.76
CA ILE A 241 17.52 8.17 8.17
C ILE A 241 17.36 8.52 6.69
N VAL A 242 17.38 9.80 6.34
CA VAL A 242 17.26 10.25 4.95
C VAL A 242 18.42 9.71 4.12
N VAL A 243 19.66 9.79 4.62
CA VAL A 243 20.85 9.27 3.92
C VAL A 243 20.75 7.75 3.73
N VAL A 244 20.35 7.00 4.76
CA VAL A 244 20.16 5.54 4.65
C VAL A 244 19.09 5.22 3.63
N ALA A 245 17.93 5.90 3.65
CA ALA A 245 16.87 5.70 2.69
C ALA A 245 17.32 5.96 1.24
N VAL A 246 18.11 7.01 1.02
CA VAL A 246 18.70 7.33 -0.29
C VAL A 246 19.67 6.24 -0.74
N ILE A 247 20.57 5.77 0.13
CA ILE A 247 21.51 4.69 -0.20
C ILE A 247 20.76 3.41 -0.58
N LEU A 248 19.77 3.00 0.22
CA LEU A 248 18.95 1.84 -0.07
C LEU A 248 18.22 1.97 -1.41
N ALA A 249 17.68 3.16 -1.71
CA ALA A 249 16.98 3.41 -2.96
C ALA A 249 17.94 3.37 -4.17
N VAL A 250 19.15 3.89 -4.06
CA VAL A 250 20.16 3.81 -5.13
C VAL A 250 20.53 2.36 -5.41
N VAL A 251 20.77 1.56 -4.36
CA VAL A 251 21.04 0.11 -4.51
C VAL A 251 19.84 -0.60 -5.15
N GLY A 252 18.62 -0.34 -4.67
CA GLY A 252 17.38 -0.89 -5.24
C GLY A 252 17.20 -0.53 -6.72
N PHE A 253 17.44 0.73 -7.09
CA PHE A 253 17.36 1.18 -8.48
C PHE A 253 18.40 0.50 -9.38
N ILE A 254 19.63 0.34 -8.91
CA ILE A 254 20.70 -0.38 -9.64
C ILE A 254 20.27 -1.83 -9.89
N ILE A 255 19.79 -2.52 -8.86
CA ILE A 255 19.29 -3.91 -8.97
C ILE A 255 18.17 -3.98 -10.03
N LEU A 256 17.19 -3.09 -9.94
CA LEU A 256 16.07 -3.05 -10.88
C LEU A 256 16.54 -2.79 -12.31
N ARG A 257 17.44 -1.81 -12.52
CA ARG A 257 17.99 -1.48 -13.85
C ARG A 257 18.70 -2.67 -14.47
N ILE A 258 19.55 -3.37 -13.71
CA ILE A 258 20.28 -4.55 -14.21
C ILE A 258 19.31 -5.67 -14.52
N LYS A 259 18.44 -6.05 -13.56
CA LYS A 259 17.62 -7.27 -13.68
C LYS A 259 16.41 -7.12 -14.61
N LEU A 260 15.88 -5.91 -14.81
CA LEU A 260 14.84 -5.66 -15.80
C LEU A 260 15.42 -5.62 -17.22
N ASN A 261 16.67 -5.21 -17.40
CA ASN A 261 17.34 -5.25 -18.72
C ASN A 261 17.74 -6.66 -19.13
N GLU A 262 18.10 -7.56 -18.20
CA GLU A 262 18.40 -8.97 -18.48
C GLU A 262 17.16 -9.77 -18.93
N ASN A 263 15.96 -9.24 -18.75
CA ASN A 263 14.68 -9.91 -19.10
C ASN A 263 14.03 -9.36 -20.37
N LYS A 264 14.70 -8.45 -21.09
CA LYS A 264 14.30 -7.99 -22.44
C LYS A 264 15.00 -8.79 -23.51
#